data_713a7fca02322e18a5a1a65b0f6c8159
#
_entry.id   713a7fca02322e18a5a1a65b0f6c8159
#
_cell.length_a   1.000
_cell.length_b   1.000
_cell.length_c   1.000
_cell.angle_alpha   90.00
_cell.angle_beta   90.00
_cell.angle_gamma   90.00
#
_symmetry.space_group_name_H-M   'P 1'
#
loop_
_entity.id
_entity.type
_entity.pdbx_description
1 polymer ?
#
loop_
_entity_poly.entity_id
_entity_poly.type
_entity_poly.pdbx_seq_one_letter_code
_entity_poly.pdbx_strand_id
1 'polypeptide(L)'
;MADNLTDTAENLMLDWINGVGTPTRPTTPLKVRLMTANGSDSSAGTEVANAGGSTYAAQNLTVAAASGGATSNSSTLSFANMPAVTVVGVEIWDSAGSPVRLWHGPLAASKTVNLGDTFEIPAGDLDLSLG
;
A
#
# COMPACT_ATOMS: atom_id res chain seq x y z
N MET A 1 9.92 1.98 0.98
CA MET A 1 8.61 2.34 1.55
C MET A 1 7.74 1.11 1.72
N ALA A 2 6.89 0.68 0.82
CA ALA A 2 6.15 -0.58 0.94
C ALA A 2 6.92 -1.71 0.26
N ASP A 3 8.03 -2.09 0.83
CA ASP A 3 8.98 -3.01 0.23
C ASP A 3 8.90 -4.44 0.81
N ASN A 4 7.98 -4.66 1.75
CA ASN A 4 7.77 -5.98 2.33
C ASN A 4 6.49 -6.61 1.80
N LEU A 5 6.60 -7.79 1.22
CA LEU A 5 5.45 -8.62 0.91
C LEU A 5 4.86 -9.19 2.19
N THR A 6 3.55 -9.39 2.18
CA THR A 6 2.89 -10.15 3.25
C THR A 6 3.11 -11.65 3.03
N ASP A 7 2.99 -12.47 4.08
CA ASP A 7 3.05 -13.93 3.98
C ASP A 7 2.10 -14.45 2.89
N THR A 8 0.91 -13.86 2.79
CA THR A 8 -0.09 -14.23 1.77
C THR A 8 0.43 -13.97 0.36
N ALA A 9 1.03 -12.81 0.11
CA ALA A 9 1.56 -12.45 -1.20
C ALA A 9 2.80 -13.29 -1.56
N GLU A 10 3.66 -13.54 -0.59
CA GLU A 10 4.83 -14.41 -0.77
C GLU A 10 4.42 -15.83 -1.16
N ASN A 11 3.44 -16.39 -0.48
CA ASN A 11 2.92 -17.73 -0.79
C ASN A 11 2.31 -17.79 -2.20
N LEU A 12 1.52 -16.77 -2.59
CA LEU A 12 0.97 -16.68 -3.94
C LEU A 12 2.06 -16.70 -5.01
N MET A 13 3.14 -15.96 -4.79
CA MET A 13 4.25 -15.87 -5.74
C MET A 13 5.05 -17.17 -5.81
N LEU A 14 5.33 -17.77 -4.67
CA LEU A 14 6.04 -19.05 -4.60
C LEU A 14 5.24 -20.16 -5.28
N ASP A 15 3.97 -20.25 -5.04
CA ASP A 15 3.09 -21.22 -5.67
C ASP A 15 3.02 -21.01 -7.18
N TRP A 16 2.91 -19.75 -7.62
CA TRP A 16 2.89 -19.43 -9.05
C TRP A 16 4.19 -19.81 -9.76
N ILE A 17 5.34 -19.42 -9.19
CA ILE A 17 6.65 -19.71 -9.80
C ILE A 17 6.94 -21.21 -9.83
N ASN A 18 6.56 -21.93 -8.78
CA ASN A 18 6.86 -23.36 -8.63
C ASN A 18 5.79 -24.28 -9.22
N GLY A 19 4.75 -23.74 -9.84
CA GLY A 19 3.70 -24.50 -10.50
C GLY A 19 2.78 -25.27 -9.54
N VAL A 20 2.59 -24.74 -8.32
CA VAL A 20 1.71 -25.34 -7.32
C VAL A 20 0.32 -24.74 -7.42
N GLY A 21 -0.70 -25.60 -7.62
CA GLY A 21 -2.09 -25.17 -7.69
C GLY A 21 -2.36 -24.22 -8.86
N THR A 22 -3.35 -23.35 -8.68
CA THR A 22 -3.74 -22.31 -9.67
C THR A 22 -3.90 -20.96 -8.97
N PRO A 23 -2.82 -20.33 -8.51
CA PRO A 23 -2.92 -19.03 -7.85
C PRO A 23 -3.54 -18.00 -8.78
N THR A 24 -4.48 -17.21 -8.26
CA THR A 24 -5.11 -16.15 -9.03
C THR A 24 -4.38 -14.83 -8.80
N ARG A 25 -4.28 -14.06 -9.87
CA ARG A 25 -3.73 -12.71 -9.83
C ARG A 25 -4.57 -11.84 -8.88
N PRO A 26 -3.95 -10.96 -8.07
CA PRO A 26 -4.69 -9.97 -7.29
C PRO A 26 -5.64 -9.13 -8.15
N THR A 27 -6.79 -8.79 -7.59
CA THR A 27 -7.81 -7.98 -8.30
C THR A 27 -7.36 -6.53 -8.39
N THR A 28 -7.26 -6.01 -9.61
CA THR A 28 -6.91 -4.60 -9.86
C THR A 28 -8.15 -3.72 -9.95
N PRO A 29 -8.04 -2.41 -9.66
CA PRO A 29 -6.83 -1.70 -9.27
C PRO A 29 -6.37 -2.04 -7.85
N LEU A 30 -5.06 -2.04 -7.63
CA LEU A 30 -4.54 -2.10 -6.27
C LEU A 30 -4.80 -0.77 -5.55
N LYS A 31 -4.91 -0.83 -4.23
CA LYS A 31 -5.22 0.34 -3.39
C LYS A 31 -4.10 0.58 -2.39
N VAL A 32 -3.67 1.82 -2.29
CA VAL A 32 -2.74 2.26 -1.25
C VAL A 32 -3.53 2.82 -0.08
N ARG A 33 -3.27 2.31 1.11
CA ARG A 33 -3.83 2.76 2.38
C ARG A 33 -2.73 3.40 3.22
N LEU A 34 -3.05 4.51 3.88
CA LEU A 34 -2.14 5.16 4.83
C LEU A 34 -2.38 4.61 6.23
N MET A 35 -1.28 4.36 6.96
CA MET A 35 -1.33 3.72 8.27
C MET A 35 -0.94 4.68 9.39
N THR A 36 -1.66 4.64 10.50
CA THR A 36 -1.30 5.29 11.76
C THR A 36 -0.51 4.36 12.68
N ALA A 37 -0.54 3.06 12.40
CA ALA A 37 0.29 2.05 13.04
C ALA A 37 0.67 1.01 11.99
N ASN A 38 1.95 0.66 11.90
CA ASN A 38 2.44 -0.32 10.94
C ASN A 38 2.01 -1.74 11.30
N GLY A 39 1.72 -2.55 10.27
CA GLY A 39 1.49 -3.97 10.41
C GLY A 39 2.77 -4.79 10.34
N SER A 40 2.61 -6.08 10.19
CA SER A 40 3.67 -7.07 9.98
C SER A 40 3.33 -7.95 8.77
N ASP A 41 4.18 -8.92 8.47
CA ASP A 41 3.93 -9.86 7.35
C ASP A 41 2.60 -10.60 7.52
N SER A 42 2.23 -10.93 8.75
CA SER A 42 1.04 -11.72 9.07
C SER A 42 -0.15 -10.91 9.60
N SER A 43 0.02 -9.64 9.96
CA SER A 43 -1.02 -8.82 10.58
C SER A 43 -1.12 -7.44 9.97
N ALA A 44 -2.33 -7.01 9.62
CA ALA A 44 -2.57 -5.65 9.14
C ALA A 44 -2.30 -4.60 10.22
N GLY A 45 -1.84 -3.43 9.80
CA GLY A 45 -1.71 -2.26 10.66
C GLY A 45 -3.06 -1.57 10.90
N THR A 46 -3.01 -0.35 11.40
CA THR A 46 -4.19 0.49 11.60
C THR A 46 -4.24 1.55 10.51
N GLU A 47 -5.28 1.52 9.71
CA GLU A 47 -5.51 2.52 8.66
C GLU A 47 -5.99 3.84 9.26
N VAL A 48 -5.64 4.95 8.58
CA VAL A 48 -6.18 6.27 8.90
C VAL A 48 -7.70 6.22 8.95
N ALA A 49 -8.29 6.73 10.04
CA ALA A 49 -9.73 6.82 10.21
C ALA A 49 -10.17 8.27 10.09
N ASN A 50 -11.26 8.52 9.35
CA ASN A 50 -11.81 9.86 9.19
C ASN A 50 -12.41 10.38 10.49
N ALA A 51 -12.18 11.69 10.73
CA ALA A 51 -12.73 12.43 11.86
C ALA A 51 -12.79 13.92 11.52
N GLY A 52 -13.68 14.65 12.19
CA GLY A 52 -13.77 16.11 12.05
C GLY A 52 -14.18 16.60 10.65
N GLY A 53 -14.90 15.78 9.88
CA GLY A 53 -15.34 16.14 8.52
C GLY A 53 -14.31 15.81 7.44
N SER A 54 -13.24 15.08 7.76
CA SER A 54 -12.28 14.60 6.76
C SER A 54 -12.90 13.56 5.83
N THR A 55 -12.31 13.38 4.65
CA THR A 55 -12.78 12.44 3.64
C THR A 55 -11.62 11.60 3.06
N TYR A 56 -10.68 11.22 3.92
CA TYR A 56 -9.61 10.33 3.52
C TYR A 56 -10.18 9.05 2.87
N ALA A 57 -9.57 8.61 1.79
CA ALA A 57 -9.88 7.34 1.13
C ALA A 57 -8.61 6.75 0.53
N ALA A 58 -8.52 5.42 0.52
CA ALA A 58 -7.46 4.71 -0.18
C ALA A 58 -7.44 5.09 -1.67
N GLN A 59 -6.24 5.19 -2.25
CA GLN A 59 -6.06 5.63 -3.64
C GLN A 59 -5.62 4.48 -4.54
N ASN A 60 -6.06 4.52 -5.79
CA ASN A 60 -5.65 3.55 -6.80
C ASN A 60 -4.15 3.68 -7.07
N LEU A 61 -3.47 2.54 -7.09
CA LEU A 61 -2.05 2.46 -7.42
C LEU A 61 -1.87 2.06 -8.89
N THR A 62 -1.10 2.84 -9.61
CA THR A 62 -0.55 2.47 -10.92
C THR A 62 0.96 2.38 -10.80
N VAL A 63 1.55 1.32 -11.34
CA VAL A 63 2.99 1.09 -11.28
C VAL A 63 3.59 1.03 -12.67
N ALA A 64 4.87 1.38 -12.77
CA ALA A 64 5.65 1.18 -13.98
C ALA A 64 5.90 -0.31 -14.21
N ALA A 65 6.29 -0.70 -15.44
CA ALA A 65 6.74 -2.06 -15.69
C ALA A 65 7.97 -2.37 -14.84
N ALA A 66 8.00 -3.57 -14.25
CA ALA A 66 9.11 -3.98 -13.40
C ALA A 66 10.40 -4.12 -14.20
N SER A 67 11.51 -3.72 -13.59
CA SER A 67 12.86 -3.86 -14.16
C SER A 67 13.84 -4.11 -13.00
N GLY A 68 14.72 -5.10 -13.18
CA GLY A 68 15.70 -5.43 -12.14
C GLY A 68 15.09 -5.91 -10.83
N GLY A 69 13.88 -6.49 -10.88
CA GLY A 69 13.15 -6.94 -9.68
C GLY A 69 12.51 -5.82 -8.87
N ALA A 70 12.35 -4.64 -9.44
CA ALA A 70 11.77 -3.48 -8.77
C ALA A 70 10.79 -2.72 -9.67
N THR A 71 9.89 -1.98 -9.04
CA THR A 71 8.99 -1.03 -9.68
C THR A 71 8.62 0.07 -8.68
N SER A 72 7.92 1.07 -9.14
CA SER A 72 7.42 2.16 -8.30
C SER A 72 6.11 2.72 -8.86
N ASN A 73 5.44 3.57 -8.08
CA ASN A 73 4.23 4.23 -8.57
C ASN A 73 4.55 5.12 -9.77
N SER A 74 3.75 4.99 -10.82
CA SER A 74 3.93 5.74 -12.07
C SER A 74 3.29 7.13 -12.05
N SER A 75 2.44 7.40 -11.07
CA SER A 75 1.79 8.70 -10.88
C SER A 75 1.75 9.06 -9.40
N THR A 76 1.61 10.35 -9.10
CA THR A 76 1.47 10.84 -7.73
C THR A 76 0.20 10.27 -7.09
N LEU A 77 0.33 9.78 -5.87
CA LEU A 77 -0.79 9.38 -5.01
C LEU A 77 -1.17 10.59 -4.15
N SER A 78 -2.40 11.04 -4.25
CA SER A 78 -2.87 12.24 -3.54
C SER A 78 -4.06 11.88 -2.66
N PHE A 79 -3.88 12.06 -1.35
CA PHE A 79 -4.90 11.79 -0.34
C PHE A 79 -5.39 13.12 0.21
N ALA A 80 -6.51 13.59 -0.32
CA ALA A 80 -7.04 14.91 0.02
C ALA A 80 -7.90 14.88 1.28
N ASN A 81 -8.06 16.05 1.88
CA ASN A 81 -8.92 16.29 3.05
C ASN A 81 -8.67 15.27 4.17
N MET A 82 -7.41 15.18 4.57
CA MET A 82 -6.95 14.28 5.62
C MET A 82 -7.50 14.67 7.00
N PRO A 83 -7.73 13.72 7.91
CA PRO A 83 -7.91 14.03 9.32
C PRO A 83 -6.57 14.46 9.94
N ALA A 84 -6.63 15.06 11.14
CA ALA A 84 -5.42 15.39 11.91
C ALA A 84 -4.82 14.09 12.48
N VAL A 85 -3.81 13.55 11.82
CA VAL A 85 -3.14 12.27 12.18
C VAL A 85 -1.66 12.31 11.86
N THR A 86 -0.93 11.37 12.43
CA THR A 86 0.46 11.06 12.02
C THR A 86 0.45 9.78 11.19
N VAL A 87 0.89 9.89 9.94
CA VAL A 87 1.04 8.76 9.02
C VAL A 87 2.43 8.16 9.22
N VAL A 88 2.50 6.88 9.51
CA VAL A 88 3.76 6.17 9.81
C VAL A 88 4.15 5.15 8.75
N GLY A 89 3.22 4.74 7.90
CA GLY A 89 3.48 3.74 6.87
C GLY A 89 2.35 3.62 5.87
N VAL A 90 2.50 2.66 4.96
CA VAL A 90 1.50 2.35 3.92
C VAL A 90 1.26 0.86 3.86
N GLU A 91 0.10 0.47 3.36
CA GLU A 91 -0.20 -0.89 2.94
C GLU A 91 -0.83 -0.87 1.56
N ILE A 92 -0.58 -1.90 0.78
CA ILE A 92 -1.18 -2.07 -0.54
C ILE A 92 -2.06 -3.31 -0.50
N TRP A 93 -3.32 -3.11 -0.86
CA TRP A 93 -4.36 -4.13 -0.89
C TRP A 93 -4.92 -4.26 -2.31
N ASP A 94 -5.46 -5.42 -2.65
CA ASP A 94 -6.22 -5.56 -3.89
C ASP A 94 -7.67 -5.04 -3.75
N SER A 95 -8.44 -5.08 -4.83
CA SER A 95 -9.82 -4.59 -4.88
C SER A 95 -10.85 -5.73 -4.89
N ALA A 96 -10.51 -6.91 -4.41
CA ALA A 96 -11.45 -8.02 -4.31
C ALA A 96 -12.60 -7.67 -3.35
N GLY A 97 -13.72 -8.41 -3.44
CA GLY A 97 -14.83 -8.25 -2.52
C GLY A 97 -14.45 -8.47 -1.05
N SER A 98 -13.51 -9.38 -0.81
CA SER A 98 -12.75 -9.49 0.44
C SER A 98 -11.31 -9.11 0.14
N PRO A 99 -10.91 -7.85 0.36
CA PRO A 99 -9.59 -7.38 -0.07
C PRO A 99 -8.45 -8.18 0.58
N VAL A 100 -7.41 -8.42 -0.20
CA VAL A 100 -6.20 -9.12 0.24
C VAL A 100 -5.06 -8.13 0.38
N ARG A 101 -4.39 -8.16 1.53
CA ARG A 101 -3.21 -7.34 1.80
C ARG A 101 -1.99 -7.98 1.12
N LEU A 102 -1.28 -7.17 0.33
CA LEU A 102 -0.17 -7.65 -0.50
C LEU A 102 1.19 -7.12 -0.03
N TRP A 103 1.26 -5.83 0.27
CA TRP A 103 2.50 -5.15 0.66
C TRP A 103 2.26 -4.31 1.90
N HIS A 104 3.33 -4.10 2.67
CA HIS A 104 3.34 -3.16 3.78
C HIS A 104 4.74 -2.57 3.95
N GLY A 105 4.83 -1.45 4.62
CA GLY A 105 6.11 -0.86 4.95
C GLY A 105 5.98 0.50 5.62
N PRO A 106 6.99 0.89 6.41
CA PRO A 106 7.03 2.20 7.04
C PRO A 106 7.37 3.28 6.03
N LEU A 107 6.98 4.52 6.30
CA LEU A 107 7.54 5.69 5.63
C LEU A 107 9.00 5.85 6.07
N ALA A 108 9.83 6.50 5.22
CA ALA A 108 11.20 6.87 5.59
C ALA A 108 11.22 7.75 6.85
N ALA A 109 10.22 8.63 6.99
CA ALA A 109 9.95 9.40 8.20
C ALA A 109 8.44 9.55 8.36
N SER A 110 7.93 9.46 9.60
CA SER A 110 6.52 9.71 9.88
C SER A 110 6.16 11.16 9.53
N LYS A 111 4.92 11.39 9.11
CA LYS A 111 4.43 12.72 8.74
C LYS A 111 3.12 13.03 9.45
N THR A 112 3.11 14.11 10.23
CA THR A 112 1.91 14.63 10.85
C THR A 112 1.22 15.59 9.89
N VAL A 113 -0.08 15.38 9.67
CA VAL A 113 -0.93 16.25 8.86
C VAL A 113 -2.05 16.83 9.72
N ASN A 114 -2.51 18.02 9.34
CA ASN A 114 -3.64 18.69 9.98
C ASN A 114 -4.93 18.38 9.22
N LEU A 115 -6.06 18.60 9.91
CA LEU A 115 -7.38 18.44 9.28
C LEU A 115 -7.46 19.29 8.00
N GLY A 116 -7.87 18.65 6.91
CA GLY A 116 -8.01 19.28 5.60
C GLY A 116 -6.77 19.26 4.73
N ASP A 117 -5.62 18.85 5.27
CA ASP A 117 -4.38 18.74 4.49
C ASP A 117 -4.47 17.64 3.43
N THR A 118 -3.62 17.76 2.42
CA THR A 118 -3.38 16.70 1.42
C THR A 118 -2.06 16.02 1.72
N PHE A 119 -2.09 14.68 1.80
CA PHE A 119 -0.88 13.86 1.89
C PHE A 119 -0.56 13.32 0.48
N GLU A 120 0.66 13.51 0.01
CA GLU A 120 1.06 13.06 -1.32
C GLU A 120 2.26 12.13 -1.26
N ILE A 121 2.24 11.12 -2.15
CA ILE A 121 3.40 10.29 -2.48
C ILE A 121 3.71 10.57 -3.95
N PRO A 122 4.77 11.34 -4.27
CA PRO A 122 5.12 11.65 -5.65
C PRO A 122 5.40 10.39 -6.47
N ALA A 123 5.24 10.50 -7.78
CA ALA A 123 5.59 9.42 -8.70
C ALA A 123 7.05 8.99 -8.49
N GLY A 124 7.28 7.68 -8.38
CA GLY A 124 8.60 7.11 -8.15
C GLY A 124 9.02 6.97 -6.69
N ASP A 125 8.24 7.50 -5.74
CA ASP A 125 8.61 7.47 -4.32
C ASP A 125 8.06 6.26 -3.55
N LEU A 126 7.08 5.55 -4.11
CA LEU A 126 6.60 4.29 -3.54
C LEU A 126 7.31 3.13 -4.23
N ASP A 127 8.41 2.70 -3.65
CA ASP A 127 9.22 1.62 -4.20
C ASP A 127 8.70 0.25 -3.77
N LEU A 128 8.65 -0.67 -4.73
CA LEU A 128 8.31 -2.08 -4.54
C LEU A 128 9.42 -2.91 -5.16
N SER A 129 10.02 -3.80 -4.37
CA SER A 129 11.12 -4.64 -4.86
C SER A 129 11.06 -6.06 -4.32
N LEU A 130 11.59 -6.99 -5.11
CA LEU A 130 11.79 -8.39 -4.75
C LEU A 130 13.30 -8.68 -4.73
N GLY A 131 13.76 -9.22 -3.64
CA GLY A 131 15.18 -9.58 -3.45
C GLY A 131 15.99 -8.46 -2.85
#